data_eac8b4fedb69fb87eed3b870d2733684
#
_entry.id   eac8b4fedb69fb87eed3b870d2733684
#
_cell.length_a   1.000
_cell.length_b   1.000
_cell.length_c   1.000
_cell.angle_alpha   90.00
_cell.angle_beta   90.00
_cell.angle_gamma   90.00
#
_symmetry.space_group_name_H-M   'P 1'
#
loop_
_entity.id
_entity.type
_entity.pdbx_description
1 polymer ?
#
loop_
_entity_poly.entity_id
_entity_poly.type
_entity_poly.pdbx_seq_one_letter_code
_entity_poly.pdbx_strand_id
1 'polypeptide(L)'
;MKAQWAFKWIESSDCFAERLVAFAAIEGIFFSGSFCSIYWLKKRGLMPGLTFSNELISRDEGMHTDFACLLYKHLNNKLTNERILEIIDEAVKIEGHFVTESLPVELIGMNSRLMNQYIKFIADRLLFSLGVPKKYNVENPFEWMEMISLQGKTNFFENRVSEYQLSANVGGDREFTMNDDF
;
A
#
# COMPACT_ATOMS: atom_id res chain seq x y z
N MET A 1 4.83 12.16 13.75
CA MET A 1 3.39 12.21 13.51
C MET A 1 2.78 10.81 13.37
N LYS A 2 3.06 10.01 12.31
CA LYS A 2 2.51 8.66 12.12
C LYS A 2 2.75 7.72 13.31
N ALA A 3 4.01 7.60 13.79
CA ALA A 3 4.34 6.76 14.93
C ALA A 3 3.61 7.16 16.22
N GLN A 4 3.51 8.46 16.50
CA GLN A 4 2.77 8.97 17.67
C GLN A 4 1.28 8.61 17.59
N TRP A 5 0.69 8.68 16.41
CA TRP A 5 -0.70 8.26 16.19
C TRP A 5 -0.88 6.75 16.40
N ALA A 6 0.05 5.94 15.89
CA ALA A 6 0.03 4.49 16.12
C ALA A 6 0.14 4.14 17.61
N PHE A 7 1.08 4.74 18.33
CA PHE A 7 1.23 4.54 19.78
C PHE A 7 -0.01 4.97 20.56
N LYS A 8 -0.65 6.09 20.19
CA LYS A 8 -1.93 6.51 20.80
C LYS A 8 -2.96 5.36 20.79
N TRP A 9 -3.09 4.65 19.66
CA TRP A 9 -4.07 3.57 19.55
C TRP A 9 -3.63 2.26 20.22
N ILE A 10 -2.33 1.99 20.26
CA ILE A 10 -1.77 0.80 20.94
C ILE A 10 -1.93 0.94 22.46
N GLU A 11 -1.67 2.12 23.01
CA GLU A 11 -1.57 2.34 24.46
C GLU A 11 -2.89 2.78 25.10
N SER A 12 -3.74 3.53 24.39
CA SER A 12 -4.85 4.26 24.99
C SER A 12 -6.22 3.65 24.80
N SER A 13 -6.39 2.67 23.92
CA SER A 13 -7.71 2.11 23.67
C SER A 13 -7.89 0.75 24.35
N ASP A 14 -8.79 0.69 25.32
CA ASP A 14 -9.29 -0.57 25.87
C ASP A 14 -10.19 -1.32 24.89
N CYS A 15 -10.64 -0.65 23.82
CA CYS A 15 -11.51 -1.21 22.80
C CYS A 15 -10.71 -1.90 21.68
N PHE A 16 -10.78 -3.22 21.64
CA PHE A 16 -10.11 -4.02 20.60
C PHE A 16 -10.53 -3.61 19.16
N ALA A 17 -11.82 -3.27 18.97
CA ALA A 17 -12.33 -2.88 17.67
C ALA A 17 -11.69 -1.56 17.17
N GLU A 18 -11.43 -0.58 18.05
CA GLU A 18 -10.72 0.65 17.69
C GLU A 18 -9.27 0.37 17.30
N ARG A 19 -8.56 -0.43 18.10
CA ARG A 19 -7.18 -0.83 17.77
C ARG A 19 -7.09 -1.56 16.43
N LEU A 20 -8.06 -2.42 16.13
CA LEU A 20 -8.10 -3.16 14.87
C LEU A 20 -8.35 -2.25 13.66
N VAL A 21 -9.27 -1.28 13.78
CA VAL A 21 -9.51 -0.27 12.72
C VAL A 21 -8.29 0.64 12.55
N ALA A 22 -7.65 1.04 13.65
CA ALA A 22 -6.41 1.83 13.59
C ALA A 22 -5.27 1.04 12.95
N PHE A 23 -5.12 -0.25 13.26
CA PHE A 23 -4.16 -1.14 12.60
C PHE A 23 -4.44 -1.22 11.09
N ALA A 24 -5.69 -1.44 10.68
CA ALA A 24 -6.06 -1.44 9.27
C ALA A 24 -5.74 -0.10 8.56
N ALA A 25 -5.86 1.04 9.27
CA ALA A 25 -5.48 2.34 8.74
C ALA A 25 -3.95 2.51 8.61
N ILE A 26 -3.16 1.96 9.54
CA ILE A 26 -1.70 1.95 9.44
C ILE A 26 -1.26 1.16 8.20
N GLU A 27 -1.71 -0.07 8.07
CA GLU A 27 -1.33 -0.97 6.98
C GLU A 27 -1.86 -0.48 5.62
N GLY A 28 -3.10 0.00 5.56
CA GLY A 28 -3.76 0.39 4.32
C GLY A 28 -3.51 1.84 3.88
N ILE A 29 -3.29 2.78 4.81
CA ILE A 29 -3.21 4.21 4.49
C ILE A 29 -1.80 4.77 4.67
N PHE A 30 -1.12 4.52 5.80
CA PHE A 30 0.15 5.19 6.12
C PHE A 30 1.34 4.82 5.23
N PHE A 31 1.23 3.76 4.47
CA PHE A 31 2.23 3.36 3.47
C PHE A 31 1.84 3.71 2.04
N SER A 32 0.58 4.10 1.81
CA SER A 32 0.03 4.27 0.46
C SER A 32 0.76 5.33 -0.37
N GLY A 33 1.10 6.45 0.22
CA GLY A 33 1.86 7.52 -0.44
C GLY A 33 3.28 7.09 -0.79
N SER A 34 3.97 6.40 0.12
CA SER A 34 5.33 5.90 -0.11
C SER A 34 5.35 4.82 -1.20
N PHE A 35 4.44 3.85 -1.15
CA PHE A 35 4.32 2.83 -2.20
C PHE A 35 4.04 3.46 -3.56
N CYS A 36 3.11 4.39 -3.64
CA CYS A 36 2.79 5.10 -4.87
C CYS A 36 4.02 5.82 -5.45
N SER A 37 4.81 6.49 -4.62
CA SER A 37 6.03 7.19 -5.02
C SER A 37 7.07 6.23 -5.60
N ILE A 38 7.27 5.05 -5.00
CA ILE A 38 8.21 4.04 -5.49
C ILE A 38 7.69 3.37 -6.76
N TYR A 39 6.38 3.14 -6.89
CA TYR A 39 5.78 2.66 -8.13
C TYR A 39 5.90 3.66 -9.29
N TRP A 40 5.90 4.96 -9.01
CA TRP A 40 6.21 5.98 -10.01
C TRP A 40 7.64 5.83 -10.55
N LEU A 41 8.63 5.50 -9.69
CA LEU A 41 9.98 5.14 -10.13
C LEU A 41 9.96 3.90 -11.03
N LYS A 42 9.17 2.86 -10.67
CA LYS A 42 9.00 1.67 -11.50
C LYS A 42 8.47 2.01 -12.90
N LYS A 43 7.44 2.84 -12.99
CA LYS A 43 6.88 3.31 -14.26
C LYS A 43 7.95 3.97 -15.16
N ARG A 44 8.97 4.56 -14.55
CA ARG A 44 10.09 5.21 -15.26
C ARG A 44 11.26 4.27 -15.50
N GLY A 45 11.19 3.02 -15.13
CA GLY A 45 12.28 2.05 -15.25
C GLY A 45 13.48 2.33 -14.34
N LEU A 46 13.27 3.06 -13.23
CA LEU A 46 14.31 3.45 -12.29
C LEU A 46 14.34 2.52 -11.09
N MET A 47 15.54 2.31 -10.52
CA MET A 47 15.78 1.59 -9.26
C MET A 47 15.11 0.21 -9.19
N PRO A 48 15.42 -0.74 -10.09
CA PRO A 48 14.70 -2.01 -10.21
C PRO A 48 14.68 -2.84 -8.92
N GLY A 49 15.75 -2.85 -8.15
CA GLY A 49 15.80 -3.56 -6.86
C GLY A 49 14.84 -2.97 -5.83
N LEU A 50 14.80 -1.64 -5.70
CA LEU A 50 13.86 -0.95 -4.81
C LEU A 50 12.41 -1.17 -5.24
N THR A 51 12.11 -1.03 -6.52
CA THR A 51 10.74 -1.18 -7.03
C THR A 51 10.25 -2.61 -6.94
N PHE A 52 11.12 -3.60 -7.11
CA PHE A 52 10.81 -5.01 -6.87
C PHE A 52 10.49 -5.29 -5.38
N SER A 53 11.34 -4.79 -4.46
CA SER A 53 11.05 -4.90 -3.03
C SER A 53 9.72 -4.25 -2.66
N ASN A 54 9.42 -3.09 -3.24
CA ASN A 54 8.17 -2.37 -3.02
C ASN A 54 6.93 -3.20 -3.44
N GLU A 55 7.03 -3.98 -4.52
CA GLU A 55 5.94 -4.89 -4.94
C GLU A 55 5.68 -5.97 -3.91
N LEU A 56 6.74 -6.58 -3.38
CA LEU A 56 6.60 -7.61 -2.36
C LEU A 56 5.99 -7.04 -1.08
N ILE A 57 6.54 -5.93 -0.58
CA ILE A 57 6.08 -5.30 0.65
C ILE A 57 4.64 -4.79 0.50
N SER A 58 4.32 -4.05 -0.56
CA SER A 58 2.96 -3.51 -0.74
C SER A 58 1.89 -4.59 -0.88
N ARG A 59 2.25 -5.77 -1.40
CA ARG A 59 1.36 -6.93 -1.42
C ARG A 59 1.14 -7.50 -0.02
N ASP A 60 2.20 -7.59 0.80
CA ASP A 60 2.10 -8.08 2.16
C ASP A 60 1.27 -7.14 3.03
N GLU A 61 1.44 -5.82 2.90
CA GLU A 61 0.62 -4.82 3.59
C GLU A 61 -0.84 -4.83 3.12
N GLY A 62 -1.08 -5.15 1.85
CA GLY A 62 -2.43 -5.39 1.34
C GLY A 62 -3.09 -6.59 2.01
N MET A 63 -2.36 -7.69 2.20
CA MET A 63 -2.87 -8.87 2.93
C MET A 63 -3.12 -8.58 4.40
N HIS A 64 -2.25 -7.80 5.07
CA HIS A 64 -2.45 -7.37 6.46
C HIS A 64 -3.73 -6.54 6.61
N THR A 65 -3.96 -5.60 5.69
CA THR A 65 -5.17 -4.78 5.65
C THR A 65 -6.42 -5.64 5.46
N ASP A 66 -6.40 -6.58 4.51
CA ASP A 66 -7.52 -7.50 4.24
C ASP A 66 -7.80 -8.40 5.44
N PHE A 67 -6.75 -8.89 6.11
CA PHE A 67 -6.87 -9.69 7.32
C PHE A 67 -7.50 -8.89 8.48
N ALA A 68 -7.05 -7.65 8.68
CA ALA A 68 -7.65 -6.77 9.68
C ALA A 68 -9.14 -6.52 9.43
N CYS A 69 -9.51 -6.27 8.17
CA CYS A 69 -10.91 -6.10 7.77
C CYS A 69 -11.73 -7.38 7.95
N LEU A 70 -11.14 -8.54 7.67
CA LEU A 70 -11.77 -9.84 7.90
C LEU A 70 -12.04 -10.06 9.40
N LEU A 71 -11.04 -9.84 10.24
CA LEU A 71 -11.20 -9.92 11.69
C LEU A 71 -12.29 -8.96 12.19
N TYR A 72 -12.29 -7.74 11.70
CA TYR A 72 -13.30 -6.75 12.06
C TYR A 72 -14.73 -7.23 11.73
N LYS A 73 -14.91 -7.88 10.57
CA LYS A 73 -16.23 -8.45 10.18
C LYS A 73 -16.73 -9.49 11.16
N HIS A 74 -15.83 -10.24 11.82
CA HIS A 74 -16.16 -11.29 12.79
C HIS A 74 -16.36 -10.77 14.22
N LEU A 75 -16.13 -9.49 14.50
CA LEU A 75 -16.38 -8.95 15.84
C LEU A 75 -17.88 -8.91 16.15
N ASN A 76 -18.22 -9.30 17.37
CA ASN A 76 -19.59 -9.19 17.90
C ASN A 76 -19.96 -7.73 18.19
N ASN A 77 -19.02 -7.00 18.80
CA ASN A 77 -19.19 -5.58 19.13
C ASN A 77 -18.41 -4.72 18.12
N LYS A 78 -19.13 -4.14 17.18
CA LYS A 78 -18.54 -3.25 16.16
C LYS A 78 -18.66 -1.79 16.60
N LEU A 79 -17.78 -0.95 16.04
CA LEU A 79 -17.86 0.48 16.22
C LEU A 79 -19.03 1.06 15.41
N THR A 80 -19.47 2.26 15.78
CA THR A 80 -20.37 3.04 14.94
C THR A 80 -19.63 3.52 13.68
N ASN A 81 -20.38 3.78 12.61
CA ASN A 81 -19.79 4.29 11.37
C ASN A 81 -19.07 5.63 11.59
N GLU A 82 -19.63 6.49 12.43
CA GLU A 82 -19.04 7.79 12.79
C GLU A 82 -17.66 7.60 13.42
N ARG A 83 -17.52 6.62 14.33
CA ARG A 83 -16.26 6.37 15.00
C ARG A 83 -15.19 5.82 14.04
N ILE A 84 -15.57 4.93 13.13
CA ILE A 84 -14.66 4.44 12.06
C ILE A 84 -14.22 5.61 11.18
N LEU A 85 -15.18 6.47 10.76
CA LEU A 85 -14.88 7.63 9.94
C LEU A 85 -13.93 8.61 10.61
N GLU A 86 -14.03 8.83 11.94
CA GLU A 86 -13.08 9.65 12.70
C GLU A 86 -11.65 9.09 12.64
N ILE A 87 -11.49 7.79 12.90
CA ILE A 87 -10.17 7.13 12.89
C ILE A 87 -9.53 7.22 11.50
N ILE A 88 -10.30 6.89 10.46
CA ILE A 88 -9.82 6.92 9.08
C ILE A 88 -9.50 8.34 8.62
N ASP A 89 -10.33 9.33 8.99
CA ASP A 89 -10.10 10.73 8.63
C ASP A 89 -8.84 11.32 9.28
N GLU A 90 -8.57 10.96 10.53
CA GLU A 90 -7.30 11.30 11.19
C GLU A 90 -6.09 10.73 10.42
N ALA A 91 -6.15 9.45 10.03
CA ALA A 91 -5.09 8.81 9.27
C ALA A 91 -4.87 9.46 7.89
N VAL A 92 -5.95 9.76 7.18
CA VAL A 92 -5.89 10.46 5.88
C VAL A 92 -5.25 11.84 5.99
N LYS A 93 -5.59 12.61 7.05
CA LYS A 93 -4.98 13.93 7.29
C LYS A 93 -3.49 13.83 7.57
N ILE A 94 -3.08 12.85 8.37
CA ILE A 94 -1.66 12.62 8.71
C ILE A 94 -0.86 12.20 7.49
N GLU A 95 -1.38 11.25 6.70
CA GLU A 95 -0.73 10.80 5.47
C GLU A 95 -0.67 11.90 4.42
N GLY A 96 -1.76 12.65 4.25
CA GLY A 96 -1.82 13.78 3.33
C GLY A 96 -0.81 14.88 3.69
N HIS A 97 -0.65 15.19 4.96
CA HIS A 97 0.37 16.15 5.44
C HIS A 97 1.78 15.62 5.15
N PHE A 98 2.06 14.35 5.50
CA PHE A 98 3.34 13.72 5.24
C PHE A 98 3.73 13.78 3.75
N VAL A 99 2.83 13.42 2.86
CA VAL A 99 3.08 13.46 1.41
C VAL A 99 3.30 14.87 0.91
N THR A 100 2.53 15.85 1.40
CA THR A 100 2.67 17.26 1.01
C THR A 100 4.03 17.83 1.39
N GLU A 101 4.53 17.49 2.59
CA GLU A 101 5.87 17.93 3.03
C GLU A 101 7.00 17.19 2.32
N SER A 102 6.79 15.90 2.00
CA SER A 102 7.80 15.07 1.33
C SER A 102 7.94 15.35 -0.16
N LEU A 103 6.92 15.96 -0.79
CA LEU A 103 6.90 16.32 -2.21
C LEU A 103 6.79 17.84 -2.39
N PRO A 104 7.84 18.60 -2.04
CA PRO A 104 7.81 20.06 -2.12
C PRO A 104 7.82 20.59 -3.56
N VAL A 105 8.01 19.71 -4.54
CA VAL A 105 8.06 20.05 -5.98
C VAL A 105 7.03 19.24 -6.76
N GLU A 106 6.52 19.82 -7.84
CA GLU A 106 5.65 19.11 -8.77
C GLU A 106 6.49 18.26 -9.71
N LEU A 107 6.37 16.95 -9.59
CA LEU A 107 6.97 16.00 -10.52
C LEU A 107 6.01 15.75 -11.70
N ILE A 108 6.55 15.41 -12.86
CA ILE A 108 5.75 15.06 -14.04
C ILE A 108 4.90 13.82 -13.72
N GLY A 109 3.59 14.01 -13.67
CA GLY A 109 2.61 12.95 -13.39
C GLY A 109 2.50 12.51 -11.93
N MET A 110 3.18 13.21 -11.00
CA MET A 110 3.02 12.98 -9.56
C MET A 110 3.26 14.29 -8.78
N ASN A 111 2.26 14.75 -8.05
CA ASN A 111 2.33 15.94 -7.20
C ASN A 111 1.50 15.75 -5.93
N SER A 112 1.66 16.64 -4.96
CA SER A 112 0.98 16.55 -3.68
C SER A 112 -0.54 16.52 -3.79
N ARG A 113 -1.13 17.23 -4.75
CA ARG A 113 -2.59 17.24 -4.98
C ARG A 113 -3.09 15.88 -5.45
N LEU A 114 -2.46 15.27 -6.46
CA LEU A 114 -2.83 13.94 -6.96
C LEU A 114 -2.58 12.86 -5.90
N MET A 115 -1.48 12.97 -5.15
CA MET A 115 -1.19 12.06 -4.06
C MET A 115 -2.25 12.13 -2.94
N ASN A 116 -2.69 13.32 -2.56
CA ASN A 116 -3.78 13.48 -1.60
C ASN A 116 -5.11 12.90 -2.13
N GLN A 117 -5.38 13.00 -3.42
CA GLN A 117 -6.54 12.33 -4.03
C GLN A 117 -6.40 10.81 -3.97
N TYR A 118 -5.21 10.28 -4.26
CA TYR A 118 -4.94 8.85 -4.18
C TYR A 118 -5.12 8.30 -2.76
N ILE A 119 -4.60 8.99 -1.74
CA ILE A 119 -4.79 8.62 -0.33
C ILE A 119 -6.29 8.54 0.03
N LYS A 120 -7.10 9.51 -0.42
CA LYS A 120 -8.55 9.50 -0.21
C LYS A 120 -9.23 8.34 -0.95
N PHE A 121 -8.78 8.01 -2.15
CA PHE A 121 -9.25 6.84 -2.89
C PHE A 121 -8.97 5.53 -2.13
N ILE A 122 -7.76 5.36 -1.60
CA ILE A 122 -7.40 4.20 -0.77
C ILE A 122 -8.24 4.15 0.52
N ALA A 123 -8.47 5.29 1.18
CA ALA A 123 -9.31 5.37 2.36
C ALA A 123 -10.76 4.94 2.08
N ASP A 124 -11.32 5.32 0.93
CA ASP A 124 -12.65 4.88 0.51
C ASP A 124 -12.73 3.37 0.27
N ARG A 125 -11.67 2.76 -0.24
CA ARG A 125 -11.57 1.29 -0.37
C ARG A 125 -11.55 0.61 1.00
N LEU A 126 -10.77 1.15 1.94
CA LEU A 126 -10.70 0.63 3.30
C LEU A 126 -12.04 0.76 4.02
N LEU A 127 -12.71 1.92 3.93
CA LEU A 127 -14.06 2.11 4.48
C LEU A 127 -15.04 1.07 3.95
N PHE A 128 -15.05 0.86 2.64
CA PHE A 128 -15.89 -0.16 2.01
C PHE A 128 -15.58 -1.58 2.53
N SER A 129 -14.29 -1.92 2.70
CA SER A 129 -13.86 -3.20 3.26
C SER A 129 -14.28 -3.39 4.72
N LEU A 130 -14.36 -2.31 5.50
CA LEU A 130 -14.88 -2.30 6.88
C LEU A 130 -16.42 -2.31 6.96
N GLY A 131 -17.12 -2.21 5.81
CA GLY A 131 -18.57 -2.19 5.73
C GLY A 131 -19.19 -0.79 5.96
N VAL A 132 -18.40 0.27 5.79
CA VAL A 132 -18.82 1.68 5.94
C VAL A 132 -18.92 2.33 4.56
N PRO A 133 -19.92 3.22 4.33
CA PRO A 133 -20.01 3.97 3.08
C PRO A 133 -18.75 4.81 2.81
N LYS A 134 -18.43 4.98 1.52
CA LYS A 134 -17.34 5.86 1.09
C LYS A 134 -17.59 7.29 1.56
N LYS A 135 -16.52 7.96 2.00
CA LYS A 135 -16.59 9.36 2.47
C LYS A 135 -16.18 10.36 1.40
N TYR A 136 -15.13 10.07 0.65
CA TYR A 136 -14.49 11.04 -0.24
C TYR A 136 -15.03 10.98 -1.67
N ASN A 137 -15.46 9.81 -2.11
CA ASN A 137 -16.02 9.54 -3.45
C ASN A 137 -15.15 10.08 -4.59
N VAL A 138 -13.84 9.84 -4.49
CA VAL A 138 -12.85 10.26 -5.48
C VAL A 138 -12.41 9.09 -6.35
N GLU A 139 -12.04 9.38 -7.59
CA GLU A 139 -11.45 8.39 -8.51
C GLU A 139 -9.94 8.27 -8.29
N ASN A 140 -9.38 7.13 -8.72
CA ASN A 140 -7.95 6.91 -8.71
C ASN A 140 -7.27 7.87 -9.72
N PRO A 141 -6.40 8.79 -9.28
CA PRO A 141 -5.74 9.72 -10.19
C PRO A 141 -4.59 9.08 -10.97
N PHE A 142 -4.23 7.85 -10.64
CA PHE A 142 -3.07 7.14 -11.20
C PHE A 142 -3.49 5.83 -11.85
N GLU A 143 -3.86 5.87 -13.14
CA GLU A 143 -4.23 4.68 -13.92
C GLU A 143 -3.18 3.56 -13.85
N TRP A 144 -1.89 3.93 -13.79
CA TRP A 144 -0.80 2.99 -13.69
C TRP A 144 -0.76 2.22 -12.36
N MET A 145 -1.38 2.74 -11.30
CA MET A 145 -1.53 2.01 -10.03
C MET A 145 -2.56 0.87 -10.13
N GLU A 146 -3.54 0.97 -11.02
CA GLU A 146 -4.50 -0.11 -11.26
C GLU A 146 -3.86 -1.30 -11.98
N MET A 147 -3.01 -1.03 -12.96
CA MET A 147 -2.26 -2.08 -13.66
C MET A 147 -1.33 -2.86 -12.72
N ILE A 148 -0.71 -2.18 -11.77
CA ILE A 148 0.16 -2.79 -10.76
C ILE A 148 -0.66 -3.66 -9.80
N SER A 149 -1.84 -3.23 -9.41
CA SER A 149 -2.77 -4.01 -8.57
C SER A 149 -3.24 -5.29 -9.27
N LEU A 150 -3.38 -5.28 -10.59
CA LEU A 150 -3.73 -6.47 -11.38
C LEU A 150 -2.56 -7.44 -11.46
N GLN A 151 -1.33 -6.96 -11.58
CA GLN A 151 -0.12 -7.79 -11.54
C GLN A 151 0.11 -8.43 -10.15
N GLY A 152 -0.27 -7.75 -9.07
CA GLY A 152 -0.23 -8.30 -7.71
C GLY A 152 -1.18 -9.49 -7.46
N LYS A 153 -2.14 -9.75 -8.37
CA LYS A 153 -3.01 -10.94 -8.35
C LYS A 153 -2.41 -12.16 -9.05
N THR A 154 -1.29 -12.00 -9.77
CA THR A 154 -0.57 -13.11 -10.37
C THR A 154 0.15 -13.92 -9.30
N ASN A 155 0.20 -15.24 -9.48
CA ASN A 155 0.81 -16.17 -8.54
C ASN A 155 2.26 -15.75 -8.26
N PHE A 156 2.65 -15.67 -6.98
CA PHE A 156 3.99 -15.31 -6.52
C PHE A 156 5.10 -16.09 -7.26
N PHE A 157 4.87 -17.37 -7.58
CA PHE A 157 5.84 -18.20 -8.28
C PHE A 157 5.94 -17.89 -9.78
N GLU A 158 4.86 -17.46 -10.43
CA GLU A 158 4.85 -17.09 -11.85
C GLU A 158 5.61 -15.78 -12.10
N ASN A 159 5.45 -14.78 -11.25
CA ASN A 159 6.23 -13.54 -11.37
C ASN A 159 7.73 -13.74 -11.14
N ARG A 160 8.12 -14.62 -10.22
CA ARG A 160 9.53 -14.96 -10.00
C ARG A 160 10.17 -15.63 -11.19
N VAL A 161 9.47 -16.55 -11.81
CA VAL A 161 9.99 -17.31 -12.98
C VAL A 161 10.21 -16.38 -14.17
N SER A 162 9.29 -15.46 -14.45
CA SER A 162 9.43 -14.53 -15.58
C SER A 162 10.54 -13.49 -15.39
N GLU A 163 10.75 -12.97 -14.18
CA GLU A 163 11.83 -12.02 -13.92
C GLU A 163 13.21 -12.69 -13.86
N TYR A 164 13.32 -13.90 -13.38
CA TYR A 164 14.54 -14.69 -13.45
C TYR A 164 14.92 -15.09 -14.88
N GLN A 165 13.93 -15.40 -15.72
CA GLN A 165 14.19 -15.68 -17.13
C GLN A 165 14.69 -14.45 -17.89
N LEU A 166 14.17 -13.25 -17.59
CA LEU A 166 14.67 -12.00 -18.19
C LEU A 166 16.12 -11.70 -17.77
N SER A 167 16.50 -11.99 -16.54
CA SER A 167 17.88 -11.83 -16.06
C SER A 167 18.83 -12.88 -16.62
N ALA A 168 18.39 -14.11 -16.84
CA ALA A 168 19.19 -15.18 -17.43
C ALA A 168 19.41 -15.00 -18.94
N ASN A 169 18.46 -14.37 -19.66
CA ASN A 169 18.58 -14.13 -21.09
C ASN A 169 19.47 -12.91 -21.45
N VAL A 170 19.92 -12.13 -20.46
CA VAL A 170 20.89 -11.03 -20.68
C VAL A 170 22.34 -11.52 -20.70
N GLY A 171 22.61 -12.75 -20.27
CA GLY A 171 23.93 -13.40 -20.37
C GLY A 171 23.85 -14.53 -21.39
N GLY A 172 24.37 -14.27 -22.61
CA GLY A 172 24.36 -15.25 -23.71
C GLY A 172 24.84 -16.65 -23.29
N ASP A 173 24.42 -17.65 -24.08
CA ASP A 173 24.70 -19.07 -23.99
C ASP A 173 25.90 -19.46 -23.10
N ARG A 174 25.63 -19.68 -21.82
CA ARG A 174 26.53 -20.43 -20.95
C ARG A 174 26.02 -21.88 -20.92
N GLU A 175 26.57 -22.71 -21.79
CA GLU A 175 26.52 -24.14 -21.55
C GLU A 175 27.10 -24.41 -20.17
N PHE A 176 26.33 -25.04 -19.31
CA PHE A 176 26.74 -25.49 -18.00
C PHE A 176 27.69 -26.69 -18.22
N THR A 177 28.97 -26.46 -18.20
CA THR A 177 29.96 -27.54 -18.22
C THR A 177 30.26 -27.96 -16.78
N MET A 178 30.13 -29.26 -16.50
CA MET A 178 30.43 -29.86 -15.18
C MET A 178 31.92 -29.87 -14.83
N ASN A 179 32.73 -29.12 -15.55
CA ASN A 179 34.22 -29.11 -15.40
C ASN A 179 34.76 -27.76 -14.88
N ASP A 180 33.94 -26.88 -14.34
CA ASP A 180 34.44 -25.68 -13.68
C ASP A 180 34.89 -26.07 -12.27
N ASP A 181 36.23 -26.16 -12.09
CA ASP A 181 36.88 -26.28 -10.77
C ASP A 181 36.54 -25.05 -9.91
N PHE A 182 36.12 -25.31 -8.68
CA PHE A 182 35.84 -24.32 -7.66
C PHE A 182 37.12 -23.84 -6.97
#